data_2c31689e73279becb8701cdcd197d85c
#
_entry.id   2c31689e73279becb8701cdcd197d85c
#
_cell.length_a   1.000
_cell.length_b   1.000
_cell.length_c   1.000
_cell.angle_alpha   90.00
_cell.angle_beta   90.00
_cell.angle_gamma   90.00
#
_symmetry.space_group_name_H-M   'P 1'
#
loop_
_entity.id
_entity.type
_entity.pdbx_description
1 polymer ?
#
loop_
_entity_poly.entity_id
_entity_poly.type
_entity_poly.pdbx_seq_one_letter_code
_entity_poly.pdbx_strand_id
1 'polypeptide(L)' 'FDYKNGYRRWSHSGSWVGYTAHYSRYEDINFSVVVFCNNEEIDAQEVSDIIVDFYLD' A
#
# COMPACT_ATOMS: atom_id res chain seq x y z
N PHE A 1 -9.56 9.03 -1.87
CA PHE A 1 -9.28 8.12 -0.75
C PHE A 1 -10.36 7.03 -0.65
N ASP A 2 -10.09 6.01 0.15
CA ASP A 2 -11.04 4.93 0.40
C ASP A 2 -10.88 4.43 1.85
N TYR A 3 -11.51 3.32 2.17
CA TYR A 3 -11.41 2.70 3.49
C TYR A 3 -10.83 1.30 3.36
N LYS A 4 -9.97 0.94 4.32
CA LYS A 4 -9.47 -0.41 4.45
C LYS A 4 -9.50 -0.80 5.92
N ASN A 5 -10.13 -1.92 6.22
CA ASN A 5 -10.29 -2.44 7.59
C ASN A 5 -10.91 -1.40 8.54
N GLY A 6 -11.80 -0.55 8.01
CA GLY A 6 -12.46 0.49 8.79
C GLY A 6 -11.68 1.78 8.94
N TYR A 7 -10.46 1.85 8.42
CA TYR A 7 -9.62 3.04 8.49
C TYR A 7 -9.63 3.80 7.17
N ARG A 8 -9.62 5.13 7.24
CA ARG A 8 -9.53 5.97 6.05
C ARG A 8 -8.12 5.87 5.48
N ARG A 9 -8.04 5.58 4.20
CA ARG A 9 -6.77 5.35 3.51
C ARG A 9 -6.59 6.33 2.36
N TRP A 10 -5.44 6.99 2.32
CA TRP A 10 -4.96 7.74 1.17
C TRP A 10 -3.88 6.88 0.52
N SER A 11 -4.00 6.64 -0.78
CA SER A 11 -3.04 5.79 -1.45
C SER A 11 -2.63 6.35 -2.79
N HIS A 12 -1.43 6.00 -3.22
CA HIS A 12 -0.87 6.41 -4.49
C HIS A 12 0.05 5.31 -4.97
N SER A 13 -0.06 4.95 -6.24
CA SER A 13 0.79 3.92 -6.80
C SER A 13 1.41 4.38 -8.11
N GLY A 14 2.53 3.76 -8.47
CA GLY A 14 3.24 4.03 -9.70
C GLY A 14 3.87 2.79 -10.25
N SER A 15 4.13 2.80 -11.55
CA SER A 15 4.71 1.68 -12.24
C SER A 15 5.74 2.20 -13.25
N TRP A 16 6.94 1.64 -13.20
CA TRP A 16 8.04 1.99 -14.10
C TRP A 16 8.61 0.72 -14.69
N VAL A 17 9.41 0.87 -15.73
CA VAL A 17 10.07 -0.29 -16.33
C VAL A 17 10.90 -1.00 -15.28
N GLY A 18 10.53 -2.23 -14.98
CA GLY A 18 11.25 -3.10 -14.05
C GLY A 18 10.82 -3.03 -12.60
N TYR A 19 9.91 -2.11 -12.24
CA TYR A 19 9.45 -2.08 -10.84
C TYR A 19 8.12 -1.36 -10.68
N THR A 20 7.47 -1.64 -9.53
CA THR A 20 6.24 -0.98 -9.11
C THR A 20 6.41 -0.43 -7.70
N ALA A 21 5.60 0.55 -7.35
CA ALA A 21 5.62 1.16 -6.03
C ALA A 21 4.20 1.47 -5.58
N HIS A 22 3.97 1.39 -4.27
CA HIS A 22 2.67 1.74 -3.68
C HIS A 22 2.89 2.40 -2.33
N TYR A 23 2.16 3.50 -2.10
CA TYR A 23 2.18 4.24 -0.85
C TYR A 23 0.76 4.32 -0.31
N SER A 24 0.59 4.00 0.98
CA SER A 24 -0.70 4.13 1.67
C SER A 24 -0.50 4.86 2.98
N ARG A 25 -1.41 5.78 3.29
CA ARG A 25 -1.38 6.52 4.54
C ARG A 25 -2.74 6.42 5.23
N TYR A 26 -2.71 6.10 6.51
CA TYR A 26 -3.88 5.99 7.37
C TYR A 26 -3.80 7.09 8.42
N GLU A 27 -4.46 8.23 8.12
CA GLU A 27 -4.34 9.44 8.95
C GLU A 27 -4.87 9.25 10.36
N ASP A 28 -5.95 8.50 10.51
CA ASP A 28 -6.62 8.35 11.79
C ASP A 28 -5.74 7.70 12.85
N ILE A 29 -4.75 6.93 12.42
CA ILE A 29 -3.85 6.20 13.32
C ILE A 29 -2.40 6.55 13.07
N ASN A 30 -2.12 7.54 12.23
CA ASN A 30 -0.78 8.02 11.91
C ASN A 30 0.15 6.88 11.45
N PHE A 31 -0.35 6.06 10.52
CA PHE A 31 0.33 4.88 10.03
C PHE A 31 0.53 4.99 8.52
N SER A 32 1.71 4.64 8.04
CA SER A 32 2.03 4.70 6.61
C SER A 32 2.76 3.43 6.18
N VAL A 33 2.52 3.03 4.94
CA VAL A 33 3.18 1.88 4.33
C VAL A 33 3.70 2.29 2.96
N VAL A 34 4.97 1.99 2.69
CA VAL A 34 5.58 2.18 1.38
C VAL A 34 6.16 0.86 0.93
N VAL A 35 5.79 0.43 -0.27
CA VAL A 35 6.25 -0.84 -0.83
C VAL A 35 6.86 -0.58 -2.20
N PHE A 36 8.07 -1.10 -2.41
CA PHE A 36 8.73 -1.13 -3.72
C PHE A 36 8.95 -2.57 -4.13
N CYS A 37 8.54 -2.89 -5.35
CA CYS A 37 8.77 -4.21 -5.93
C CYS A 37 9.52 -4.02 -7.24
N ASN A 38 10.68 -4.64 -7.38
CA ASN A 38 11.46 -4.54 -8.61
C ASN A 38 11.17 -5.68 -9.58
N ASN A 39 9.92 -6.16 -9.56
CA ASN A 39 9.40 -7.15 -10.49
C ASN A 39 8.00 -6.71 -10.90
N GLU A 40 7.80 -6.41 -12.17
CA GLU A 40 6.52 -5.92 -12.68
C GLU A 40 5.38 -6.94 -12.56
N GLU A 41 5.69 -8.19 -12.37
CA GLU A 41 4.68 -9.23 -12.18
C GLU A 41 4.08 -9.21 -10.78
N ILE A 42 4.73 -8.52 -9.83
CA ILE A 42 4.24 -8.41 -8.46
C ILE A 42 3.58 -7.05 -8.29
N ASP A 43 2.33 -7.07 -7.86
CA ASP A 43 1.58 -5.84 -7.60
C ASP A 43 1.93 -5.31 -6.21
N ALA A 44 2.56 -4.15 -6.15
CA ALA A 44 2.96 -3.53 -4.90
C ALA A 44 1.75 -3.22 -4.00
N GLN A 45 0.59 -2.89 -4.59
CA GLN A 45 -0.62 -2.66 -3.81
C GLN A 45 -1.07 -3.93 -3.11
N GLU A 46 -1.01 -5.07 -3.78
CA GLU A 46 -1.40 -6.34 -3.18
C GLU A 46 -0.48 -6.68 -2.00
N VAL A 47 0.83 -6.49 -2.15
CA VAL A 47 1.78 -6.71 -1.07
C VAL A 47 1.51 -5.75 0.09
N SER A 48 1.25 -4.48 -0.21
CA SER A 48 0.92 -3.49 0.80
C SER A 48 -0.33 -3.87 1.59
N ASP A 49 -1.37 -4.36 0.91
CA ASP A 49 -2.61 -4.77 1.55
C ASP A 49 -2.39 -5.95 2.50
N ILE A 50 -1.54 -6.89 2.11
CA ILE A 50 -1.20 -8.03 2.98
C ILE A 50 -0.48 -7.54 4.24
N ILE A 51 0.45 -6.62 4.10
CA ILE A 51 1.18 -6.04 5.24
C ILE A 51 0.21 -5.30 6.17
N VAL A 52 -0.68 -4.51 5.61
CA VAL A 52 -1.66 -3.75 6.39
C VAL A 52 -2.59 -4.70 7.14
N ASP A 53 -3.04 -5.78 6.52
CA ASP A 53 -3.89 -6.76 7.17
C ASP A 53 -3.19 -7.38 8.38
N PHE A 54 -1.88 -7.57 8.28
CA PHE A 54 -1.09 -8.12 9.37
C PHE A 54 -1.02 -7.15 10.57
N TYR A 55 -0.87 -5.86 10.30
CA TYR A 55 -0.65 -4.86 11.36
C TYR A 55 -1.93 -4.22 11.89
N LEU A 56 -2.96 -4.11 11.07
CA LEU A 56 -4.19 -3.39 11.43
C LEU A 56 -5.40 -4.30 11.62
N ASP A 57 -5.18 -5.56 11.62
CA ASP A 57 -6.25 -6.56 11.74
C ASP A 57 -6.96 -6.45 13.09
#